data_ee60c023c56f580d3a03bdcc6ed41919
#
_entry.id   ee60c023c56f580d3a03bdcc6ed41919
#
_cell.length_a   1.000
_cell.length_b   1.000
_cell.length_c   1.000
_cell.angle_alpha   90.00
_cell.angle_beta   90.00
_cell.angle_gamma   90.00
#
_symmetry.space_group_name_H-M   'P 1'
#
loop_
_entity.id
_entity.type
_entity.pdbx_description
1 polymer ?
#
loop_
_entity_poly.entity_id
_entity_poly.type
_entity_poly.pdbx_seq_one_letter_code
_entity_poly.pdbx_strand_id
1 'polypeptide(L)'
;MKEKLIDSIKVIFKFKILLILFFLILNKNTTALENRILVKVDNKLITSIDIYNQSRYLTTLDPDLKKFGDNQIFELSKNILIKEKIKKIELEKQKIDMDIKDEKLNSYVNSIFKSKKIYSVSDYRDFINSMDFNYEQMREKLVIEFLWNNLIFKKYSSNIKIDRNELKELVKNKKINSYLLSEIVFDAKNKGEINERYQKIKLDIDNQGFKKAALIHSVANSASNGGNIGWIKENSLNKKILEVVNKLEVNKYSNPISLPGGFLVVMLKDKKSVTSNLDPEKELNSLVQFKTNQQLNQFSSMYFNKVKKEIQINEL
;
A
#
# COMPACT_ATOMS: atom_id res chain seq x y z
N MET A 1 60.71 -43.29 26.67
CA MET A 1 60.71 -41.82 26.47
C MET A 1 60.33 -41.42 25.05
N LYS A 2 60.80 -42.15 24.01
CA LYS A 2 60.38 -41.82 22.57
C LYS A 2 58.89 -42.01 22.23
N GLU A 3 58.21 -43.03 22.79
CA GLU A 3 56.81 -43.29 22.51
C GLU A 3 55.85 -42.17 23.02
N LYS A 4 56.12 -41.69 24.27
CA LYS A 4 55.31 -40.57 24.81
C LYS A 4 55.47 -39.27 24.01
N LEU A 5 56.63 -39.06 23.38
CA LEU A 5 56.85 -37.87 22.51
C LEU A 5 56.09 -37.98 21.21
N ILE A 6 56.02 -39.19 20.60
CA ILE A 6 55.29 -39.45 19.37
C ILE A 6 53.79 -39.28 19.59
N ASP A 7 53.24 -39.74 20.71
CA ASP A 7 51.83 -39.59 21.03
C ASP A 7 51.43 -38.11 21.28
N SER A 8 52.29 -37.34 21.95
CA SER A 8 52.08 -35.91 22.14
C SER A 8 52.11 -35.14 20.82
N ILE A 9 52.98 -35.51 19.88
CA ILE A 9 53.02 -34.88 18.54
C ILE A 9 51.74 -35.23 17.74
N LYS A 10 51.22 -36.44 17.80
CA LYS A 10 49.98 -36.85 17.17
C LYS A 10 48.76 -36.09 17.73
N VAL A 11 48.72 -35.85 19.03
CA VAL A 11 47.63 -35.08 19.67
C VAL A 11 47.67 -33.61 19.23
N ILE A 12 48.84 -33.00 19.20
CA ILE A 12 49.02 -31.61 18.74
C ILE A 12 48.64 -31.47 17.26
N PHE A 13 48.98 -32.45 16.42
CA PHE A 13 48.64 -32.46 15.01
C PHE A 13 47.15 -32.61 14.78
N LYS A 14 46.47 -33.51 15.51
CA LYS A 14 45.00 -33.65 15.49
C LYS A 14 44.31 -32.35 15.94
N PHE A 15 44.83 -31.70 16.98
CA PHE A 15 44.27 -30.43 17.48
C PHE A 15 44.41 -29.28 16.45
N LYS A 16 45.57 -29.21 15.76
CA LYS A 16 45.77 -28.25 14.67
C LYS A 16 44.84 -28.49 13.48
N ILE A 17 44.61 -29.74 13.10
CA ILE A 17 43.65 -30.09 12.02
C ILE A 17 42.22 -29.73 12.44
N LEU A 18 41.83 -29.97 13.69
CA LEU A 18 40.53 -29.62 14.21
C LEU A 18 40.33 -28.10 14.24
N LEU A 19 41.37 -27.33 14.57
CA LEU A 19 41.35 -25.87 14.57
C LEU A 19 41.23 -25.28 13.15
N ILE A 20 41.90 -25.88 12.16
CA ILE A 20 41.79 -25.51 10.75
C ILE A 20 40.37 -25.81 10.20
N LEU A 21 39.81 -26.98 10.53
CA LEU A 21 38.42 -27.34 10.19
C LEU A 21 37.43 -26.40 10.84
N PHE A 22 37.66 -26.00 12.09
CA PHE A 22 36.80 -25.00 12.78
C PHE A 22 36.84 -23.63 12.08
N PHE A 23 38.02 -23.17 11.65
CA PHE A 23 38.13 -21.91 10.87
C PHE A 23 37.50 -21.99 9.46
N LEU A 24 37.48 -23.16 8.83
CA LEU A 24 36.80 -23.37 7.56
C LEU A 24 35.26 -23.34 7.66
N ILE A 25 34.73 -23.77 8.82
CA ILE A 25 33.29 -23.73 9.11
C ILE A 25 32.81 -22.30 9.43
N LEU A 26 33.69 -21.43 9.90
CA LEU A 26 33.38 -20.04 10.22
C LEU A 26 33.25 -19.13 8.99
N ASN A 27 33.69 -19.56 7.81
CA ASN A 27 33.44 -18.85 6.54
C ASN A 27 32.00 -19.08 6.08
N LYS A 28 31.00 -18.67 6.88
CA LYS A 28 29.69 -18.39 6.34
C LYS A 28 29.87 -17.18 5.41
N ASN A 29 29.71 -17.40 4.12
CA ASN A 29 29.53 -16.33 3.17
C ASN A 29 28.36 -15.49 3.65
N THR A 30 28.64 -14.45 4.43
CA THR A 30 27.70 -13.36 4.61
C THR A 30 27.61 -12.71 3.24
N THR A 31 26.61 -13.08 2.46
CA THR A 31 26.22 -12.30 1.29
C THR A 31 25.77 -10.95 1.83
N ALA A 32 26.73 -10.02 1.92
CA ALA A 32 26.40 -8.63 2.16
C ALA A 32 25.48 -8.20 1.04
N LEU A 33 24.30 -7.66 1.37
CA LEU A 33 23.39 -7.12 0.38
C LEU A 33 24.12 -5.99 -0.33
N GLU A 34 24.55 -6.24 -1.59
CA GLU A 34 25.27 -5.24 -2.35
C GLU A 34 24.34 -4.08 -2.63
N ASN A 35 24.73 -2.88 -2.18
CA ASN A 35 23.91 -1.67 -2.37
C ASN A 35 24.05 -1.19 -3.82
N ARG A 36 23.10 -1.60 -4.67
CA ARG A 36 23.01 -1.20 -6.08
C ARG A 36 21.87 -0.22 -6.29
N ILE A 37 22.06 0.74 -7.17
CA ILE A 37 20.97 1.57 -7.68
C ILE A 37 20.17 0.70 -8.64
N LEU A 38 18.86 0.58 -8.42
CA LEU A 38 17.97 -0.24 -9.23
C LEU A 38 16.98 0.58 -10.05
N VAL A 39 16.59 1.76 -9.54
CA VAL A 39 15.67 2.64 -10.24
C VAL A 39 16.11 4.09 -10.03
N LYS A 40 16.00 4.87 -11.10
CA LYS A 40 16.14 6.32 -11.08
C LYS A 40 14.78 6.95 -11.44
N VAL A 41 14.26 7.77 -10.54
CA VAL A 41 13.01 8.54 -10.73
C VAL A 41 13.41 10.02 -10.77
N ASP A 42 13.54 10.59 -11.96
CA ASP A 42 14.19 11.89 -12.20
C ASP A 42 15.56 11.98 -11.50
N ASN A 43 15.66 12.82 -10.45
CA ASN A 43 16.86 13.00 -9.64
C ASN A 43 16.90 12.15 -8.36
N LYS A 44 15.89 11.33 -8.10
CA LYS A 44 15.81 10.45 -6.92
C LYS A 44 16.23 9.03 -7.29
N LEU A 45 16.94 8.39 -6.36
CA LEU A 45 17.43 7.02 -6.53
C LEU A 45 16.65 6.07 -5.62
N ILE A 46 16.49 4.85 -6.08
CA ILE A 46 16.00 3.72 -5.30
C ILE A 46 17.03 2.60 -5.40
N THR A 47 17.54 2.18 -4.25
CA THR A 47 18.56 1.17 -4.14
C THR A 47 17.99 -0.20 -3.75
N SER A 48 18.80 -1.24 -3.88
CA SER A 48 18.47 -2.59 -3.39
C SER A 48 18.18 -2.60 -1.88
N ILE A 49 18.89 -1.78 -1.09
CA ILE A 49 18.67 -1.65 0.35
C ILE A 49 17.33 -0.97 0.63
N ASP A 50 16.96 0.06 -0.12
CA ASP A 50 15.66 0.72 0.03
C ASP A 50 14.51 -0.28 -0.19
N ILE A 51 14.61 -1.10 -1.26
CA ILE A 51 13.59 -2.11 -1.57
C ILE A 51 13.55 -3.19 -0.49
N TYR A 52 14.70 -3.65 -0.02
CA TYR A 52 14.78 -4.62 1.08
C TYR A 52 14.11 -4.09 2.36
N ASN A 53 14.43 -2.87 2.77
CA ASN A 53 13.83 -2.24 3.95
C ASN A 53 12.31 -2.04 3.77
N GLN A 54 11.87 -1.66 2.57
CA GLN A 54 10.45 -1.54 2.25
C GLN A 54 9.74 -2.91 2.32
N SER A 55 10.38 -3.97 1.84
CA SER A 55 9.86 -5.35 1.91
C SER A 55 9.70 -5.82 3.36
N ARG A 56 10.71 -5.58 4.20
CA ARG A 56 10.63 -5.86 5.64
C ARG A 56 9.49 -5.10 6.30
N TYR A 57 9.36 -3.79 6.02
CA TYR A 57 8.31 -2.96 6.57
C TYR A 57 6.92 -3.47 6.21
N LEU A 58 6.68 -3.77 4.93
CA LEU A 58 5.40 -4.29 4.46
C LEU A 58 5.04 -5.63 5.11
N THR A 59 5.97 -6.57 5.17
CA THR A 59 5.74 -7.90 5.76
C THR A 59 5.62 -7.87 7.28
N THR A 60 6.10 -6.82 7.93
CA THR A 60 5.90 -6.56 9.36
C THR A 60 4.50 -6.00 9.62
N LEU A 61 4.07 -5.05 8.81
CA LEU A 61 2.72 -4.48 8.91
C LEU A 61 1.62 -5.48 8.55
N ASP A 62 1.87 -6.32 7.56
CA ASP A 62 0.93 -7.36 7.10
C ASP A 62 1.68 -8.70 6.94
N PRO A 63 1.67 -9.56 7.98
CA PRO A 63 2.36 -10.86 7.93
C PRO A 63 1.86 -11.79 6.83
N ASP A 64 0.64 -11.61 6.32
CA ASP A 64 0.13 -12.40 5.20
C ASP A 64 0.92 -12.19 3.91
N LEU A 65 1.61 -11.06 3.79
CA LEU A 65 2.51 -10.80 2.66
C LEU A 65 3.70 -11.77 2.60
N LYS A 66 4.10 -12.39 3.72
CA LYS A 66 5.16 -13.42 3.75
C LYS A 66 4.78 -14.68 2.95
N LYS A 67 3.50 -14.88 2.64
CA LYS A 67 3.02 -15.95 1.77
C LYS A 67 3.30 -15.69 0.27
N PHE A 68 3.79 -14.49 -0.06
CA PHE A 68 4.16 -14.13 -1.42
C PHE A 68 5.61 -14.53 -1.67
N GLY A 69 5.94 -14.87 -2.92
CA GLY A 69 7.34 -15.13 -3.29
C GLY A 69 8.19 -13.85 -3.21
N ASP A 70 9.48 -14.01 -2.93
CA ASP A 70 10.41 -12.88 -2.73
C ASP A 70 10.40 -11.88 -3.89
N ASN A 71 10.34 -12.36 -5.14
CA ASN A 71 10.26 -11.50 -6.32
C ASN A 71 8.98 -10.64 -6.32
N GLN A 72 7.86 -11.15 -5.82
CA GLN A 72 6.60 -10.41 -5.78
C GLN A 72 6.65 -9.31 -4.73
N ILE A 73 7.20 -9.61 -3.56
CA ILE A 73 7.41 -8.60 -2.51
C ILE A 73 8.41 -7.55 -2.96
N PHE A 74 9.45 -7.96 -3.68
CA PHE A 74 10.43 -7.05 -4.29
C PHE A 74 9.76 -6.07 -5.25
N GLU A 75 9.00 -6.56 -6.23
CA GLU A 75 8.30 -5.72 -7.22
C GLU A 75 7.25 -4.82 -6.56
N LEU A 76 6.51 -5.32 -5.57
CA LEU A 76 5.59 -4.52 -4.78
C LEU A 76 6.32 -3.37 -4.08
N SER A 77 7.42 -3.68 -3.39
CA SER A 77 8.22 -2.71 -2.64
C SER A 77 8.83 -1.65 -3.56
N LYS A 78 9.36 -2.08 -4.72
CA LYS A 78 9.88 -1.19 -5.77
C LYS A 78 8.80 -0.23 -6.26
N ASN A 79 7.61 -0.74 -6.58
CA ASN A 79 6.50 0.09 -7.06
C ASN A 79 6.01 1.10 -6.01
N ILE A 80 5.97 0.72 -4.73
CA ILE A 80 5.60 1.64 -3.64
C ILE A 80 6.63 2.76 -3.52
N LEU A 81 7.93 2.44 -3.56
CA LEU A 81 8.99 3.44 -3.49
C LEU A 81 8.97 4.38 -4.72
N ILE A 82 8.72 3.87 -5.92
CA ILE A 82 8.54 4.71 -7.11
C ILE A 82 7.39 5.69 -6.92
N LYS A 83 6.23 5.24 -6.43
CA LYS A 83 5.08 6.11 -6.15
C LYS A 83 5.42 7.18 -5.11
N GLU A 84 6.15 6.82 -4.06
CA GLU A 84 6.61 7.74 -3.03
C GLU A 84 7.54 8.82 -3.61
N LYS A 85 8.54 8.42 -4.43
CA LYS A 85 9.45 9.37 -5.06
C LYS A 85 8.74 10.32 -6.02
N ILE A 86 7.77 9.84 -6.80
CA ILE A 86 6.93 10.69 -7.67
C ILE A 86 6.18 11.74 -6.85
N LYS A 87 5.53 11.34 -5.74
CA LYS A 87 4.82 12.27 -4.86
C LYS A 87 5.78 13.30 -4.25
N LYS A 88 6.94 12.85 -3.77
CA LYS A 88 7.97 13.73 -3.20
C LYS A 88 8.45 14.78 -4.21
N ILE A 89 8.77 14.36 -5.45
CA ILE A 89 9.19 15.26 -6.53
C ILE A 89 8.12 16.33 -6.79
N GLU A 90 6.86 15.93 -6.86
CA GLU A 90 5.77 16.88 -7.09
C GLU A 90 5.60 17.85 -5.92
N LEU A 91 5.69 17.39 -4.67
CA LEU A 91 5.63 18.25 -3.48
C LEU A 91 6.77 19.27 -3.49
N GLU A 92 8.00 18.87 -3.81
CA GLU A 92 9.17 19.73 -3.95
C GLU A 92 8.97 20.75 -5.10
N LYS A 93 8.46 20.32 -6.25
CA LYS A 93 8.11 21.17 -7.41
C LYS A 93 7.08 22.25 -7.03
N GLN A 94 6.11 21.88 -6.19
CA GLN A 94 5.10 22.80 -5.66
C GLN A 94 5.63 23.68 -4.49
N LYS A 95 6.91 23.55 -4.13
CA LYS A 95 7.56 24.27 -3.02
C LYS A 95 6.85 24.11 -1.67
N ILE A 96 6.33 22.90 -1.42
CA ILE A 96 5.66 22.56 -0.17
C ILE A 96 6.73 22.25 0.87
N ASP A 97 6.63 22.92 2.02
CA ASP A 97 7.51 22.66 3.15
C ASP A 97 7.30 21.26 3.71
N MET A 98 8.37 20.48 3.79
CA MET A 98 8.37 19.12 4.28
C MET A 98 8.63 19.03 5.79
N ASP A 99 9.00 20.14 6.45
CA ASP A 99 9.18 20.18 7.90
C ASP A 99 7.83 20.34 8.62
N ILE A 100 7.24 19.20 8.94
CA ILE A 100 5.93 19.11 9.58
C ILE A 100 6.08 18.71 11.04
N LYS A 101 5.53 19.53 11.94
CA LYS A 101 5.49 19.22 13.38
C LYS A 101 4.64 17.99 13.66
N ASP A 102 5.06 17.17 14.61
CA ASP A 102 4.42 15.90 14.98
C ASP A 102 2.94 16.07 15.39
N GLU A 103 2.58 17.19 16.02
CA GLU A 103 1.20 17.47 16.41
C GLU A 103 0.23 17.47 15.22
N LYS A 104 0.69 17.98 14.06
CA LYS A 104 -0.11 17.97 12.81
C LYS A 104 -0.28 16.58 12.22
N LEU A 105 0.63 15.65 12.50
CA LEU A 105 0.60 14.29 11.99
C LEU A 105 -0.22 13.34 12.88
N ASN A 106 -0.46 13.67 14.15
CA ASN A 106 -1.12 12.76 15.10
C ASN A 106 -2.47 12.24 14.59
N SER A 107 -3.35 13.13 14.10
CA SER A 107 -4.66 12.74 13.57
C SER A 107 -4.52 11.83 12.35
N TYR A 108 -3.52 12.07 11.51
CA TYR A 108 -3.24 11.27 10.33
C TYR A 108 -2.73 9.88 10.72
N VAL A 109 -1.77 9.78 11.64
CA VAL A 109 -1.26 8.52 12.19
C VAL A 109 -2.40 7.70 12.79
N ASN A 110 -3.22 8.32 13.64
CA ASN A 110 -4.39 7.66 14.24
C ASN A 110 -5.34 7.11 13.16
N SER A 111 -5.62 7.89 12.11
CA SER A 111 -6.52 7.46 11.04
C SER A 111 -6.04 6.20 10.30
N ILE A 112 -4.72 6.03 10.16
CA ILE A 112 -4.12 4.91 9.43
C ILE A 112 -3.87 3.69 10.32
N PHE A 113 -3.37 3.91 11.54
CA PHE A 113 -2.82 2.85 12.39
C PHE A 113 -3.66 2.52 13.62
N LYS A 114 -4.87 3.10 13.78
CA LYS A 114 -5.78 2.83 14.91
C LYS A 114 -6.03 1.34 15.13
N SER A 115 -6.17 0.56 14.06
CA SER A 115 -6.36 -0.91 14.14
C SER A 115 -5.17 -1.64 14.76
N LYS A 116 -3.99 -1.01 14.77
CA LYS A 116 -2.76 -1.49 15.40
C LYS A 116 -2.50 -0.87 16.77
N LYS A 117 -3.49 -0.12 17.31
CA LYS A 117 -3.39 0.60 18.60
C LYS A 117 -2.29 1.66 18.62
N ILE A 118 -2.01 2.29 17.47
CA ILE A 118 -1.09 3.41 17.32
C ILE A 118 -1.93 4.65 17.07
N TYR A 119 -1.89 5.61 18.00
CA TYR A 119 -2.80 6.76 18.03
C TYR A 119 -2.08 8.09 17.84
N SER A 120 -0.75 8.09 17.99
CA SER A 120 0.10 9.28 17.92
C SER A 120 1.39 9.03 17.15
N VAL A 121 2.10 10.09 16.81
CA VAL A 121 3.45 10.01 16.22
C VAL A 121 4.44 9.39 17.22
N SER A 122 4.26 9.62 18.54
CA SER A 122 5.06 8.95 19.55
C SER A 122 4.86 7.44 19.54
N ASP A 123 3.60 6.96 19.54
CA ASP A 123 3.31 5.53 19.46
C ASP A 123 3.88 4.91 18.17
N TYR A 124 3.81 5.66 17.06
CA TYR A 124 4.37 5.22 15.79
C TYR A 124 5.90 5.13 15.84
N ARG A 125 6.57 6.11 16.49
CA ARG A 125 8.03 6.07 16.70
C ARG A 125 8.45 4.85 17.49
N ASP A 126 7.76 4.57 18.62
CA ASP A 126 8.05 3.42 19.47
C ASP A 126 7.84 2.11 18.71
N PHE A 127 6.76 2.02 17.93
CA PHE A 127 6.49 0.88 17.07
C PHE A 127 7.62 0.67 16.03
N ILE A 128 8.03 1.70 15.33
CA ILE A 128 9.09 1.64 14.30
C ILE A 128 10.43 1.23 14.94
N ASN A 129 10.79 1.82 16.09
CA ASN A 129 12.02 1.49 16.80
C ASN A 129 12.02 0.04 17.33
N SER A 130 10.86 -0.45 17.80
CA SER A 130 10.71 -1.84 18.26
C SER A 130 10.93 -2.88 17.16
N MET A 131 10.81 -2.49 15.90
CA MET A 131 10.97 -3.34 14.71
C MET A 131 12.34 -3.15 14.02
N ASP A 132 13.24 -2.38 14.64
CA ASP A 132 14.59 -2.08 14.10
C ASP A 132 14.53 -1.43 12.70
N PHE A 133 13.64 -0.44 12.53
CA PHE A 133 13.58 0.42 11.35
C PHE A 133 14.11 1.81 11.67
N ASN A 134 14.66 2.48 10.65
CA ASN A 134 15.02 3.88 10.76
C ASN A 134 13.77 4.76 10.85
N TYR A 135 13.55 5.37 12.01
CA TYR A 135 12.36 6.20 12.26
C TYR A 135 12.26 7.38 11.29
N GLU A 136 13.36 8.09 11.01
CA GLU A 136 13.33 9.27 10.13
C GLU A 136 12.88 8.90 8.70
N GLN A 137 13.35 7.78 8.17
CA GLN A 137 12.91 7.29 6.87
C GLN A 137 11.41 6.93 6.87
N MET A 138 10.92 6.30 7.94
CA MET A 138 9.52 5.91 8.04
C MET A 138 8.63 7.14 8.29
N ARG A 139 9.11 8.13 9.06
CA ARG A 139 8.45 9.40 9.26
C ARG A 139 8.33 10.20 7.96
N GLU A 140 9.39 10.23 7.15
CA GLU A 140 9.35 10.90 5.84
C GLU A 140 8.21 10.36 4.96
N LYS A 141 7.99 9.06 4.95
CA LYS A 141 6.85 8.43 4.21
C LYS A 141 5.50 8.96 4.69
N LEU A 142 5.31 9.07 6.01
CA LEU A 142 4.09 9.64 6.58
C LEU A 142 3.91 11.10 6.16
N VAL A 143 4.97 11.90 6.19
CA VAL A 143 4.96 13.31 5.80
C VAL A 143 4.58 13.45 4.32
N ILE A 144 5.19 12.66 3.43
CA ILE A 144 4.88 12.68 1.99
C ILE A 144 3.40 12.39 1.76
N GLU A 145 2.86 11.35 2.36
CA GLU A 145 1.44 10.97 2.18
C GLU A 145 0.49 12.01 2.79
N PHE A 146 0.81 12.55 3.96
CA PHE A 146 0.03 13.62 4.60
C PHE A 146 0.00 14.88 3.72
N LEU A 147 1.15 15.33 3.24
CA LEU A 147 1.26 16.52 2.40
C LEU A 147 0.63 16.31 1.03
N TRP A 148 0.74 15.11 0.46
CA TRP A 148 0.05 14.77 -0.77
C TRP A 148 -1.47 14.89 -0.62
N ASN A 149 -2.04 14.34 0.45
CA ASN A 149 -3.47 14.44 0.73
C ASN A 149 -3.90 15.91 0.91
N ASN A 150 -3.09 16.72 1.59
CA ASN A 150 -3.34 18.16 1.75
C ASN A 150 -3.28 18.91 0.40
N LEU A 151 -2.31 18.56 -0.46
CA LEU A 151 -2.20 19.13 -1.81
C LEU A 151 -3.44 18.82 -2.64
N ILE A 152 -3.89 17.56 -2.61
CA ILE A 152 -5.10 17.13 -3.32
C ILE A 152 -6.33 17.88 -2.80
N PHE A 153 -6.49 17.96 -1.48
CA PHE A 153 -7.58 18.73 -0.87
C PHE A 153 -7.54 20.19 -1.30
N LYS A 154 -6.39 20.86 -1.21
CA LYS A 154 -6.22 22.25 -1.61
C LYS A 154 -6.56 22.48 -3.09
N LYS A 155 -6.15 21.57 -3.98
CA LYS A 155 -6.40 21.69 -5.43
C LYS A 155 -7.84 21.40 -5.84
N TYR A 156 -8.53 20.50 -5.15
CA TYR A 156 -9.77 19.92 -5.65
C TYR A 156 -10.96 20.01 -4.70
N SER A 157 -10.84 20.60 -3.50
CA SER A 157 -11.97 20.75 -2.57
C SER A 157 -13.14 21.52 -3.19
N SER A 158 -12.88 22.54 -4.01
CA SER A 158 -13.90 23.29 -4.74
C SER A 158 -14.61 22.49 -5.85
N ASN A 159 -14.00 21.39 -6.29
CA ASN A 159 -14.57 20.51 -7.31
C ASN A 159 -15.45 19.40 -6.71
N ILE A 160 -15.47 19.27 -5.39
CA ILE A 160 -16.29 18.28 -4.69
C ILE A 160 -17.77 18.66 -4.83
N LYS A 161 -18.55 17.74 -5.36
CA LYS A 161 -19.99 17.93 -5.56
C LYS A 161 -20.75 16.92 -4.73
N ILE A 162 -21.39 17.38 -3.66
CA ILE A 162 -22.21 16.55 -2.76
C ILE A 162 -23.62 17.13 -2.72
N ASP A 163 -24.57 16.40 -3.25
CA ASP A 163 -25.98 16.72 -3.11
C ASP A 163 -26.52 16.19 -1.77
N ARG A 164 -26.56 17.06 -0.76
CA ARG A 164 -27.08 16.69 0.57
C ARG A 164 -28.54 16.28 0.54
N ASN A 165 -29.36 16.81 -0.39
CA ASN A 165 -30.77 16.46 -0.46
C ASN A 165 -30.96 15.04 -0.99
N GLU A 166 -30.22 14.67 -2.06
CA GLU A 166 -30.17 13.30 -2.53
C GLU A 166 -29.71 12.34 -1.40
N LEU A 167 -28.66 12.71 -0.66
CA LEU A 167 -28.16 11.88 0.43
C LEU A 167 -29.15 11.76 1.61
N LYS A 168 -29.95 12.81 1.91
CA LYS A 168 -31.02 12.75 2.91
C LYS A 168 -32.07 11.70 2.57
N GLU A 169 -32.45 11.58 1.30
CA GLU A 169 -33.39 10.54 0.87
C GLU A 169 -32.81 9.13 1.07
N LEU A 170 -31.51 8.94 0.78
CA LEU A 170 -30.83 7.65 0.94
C LEU A 170 -30.73 7.17 2.40
N VAL A 171 -30.68 8.08 3.39
CA VAL A 171 -30.60 7.70 4.79
C VAL A 171 -31.95 7.45 5.47
N LYS A 172 -33.09 7.71 4.78
CA LYS A 172 -34.43 7.39 5.31
C LYS A 172 -34.65 5.89 5.48
N ASN A 173 -34.04 5.08 4.64
CA ASN A 173 -34.12 3.63 4.72
C ASN A 173 -33.25 3.10 5.84
N LYS A 174 -33.87 2.65 6.94
CA LYS A 174 -33.16 2.08 8.07
C LYS A 174 -32.53 0.70 7.77
N LYS A 175 -33.15 -0.08 6.88
CA LYS A 175 -32.67 -1.40 6.47
C LYS A 175 -32.06 -1.31 5.09
N ILE A 176 -30.74 -1.47 5.02
CA ILE A 176 -29.93 -1.36 3.79
C ILE A 176 -28.95 -2.51 3.70
N ASN A 177 -28.52 -2.83 2.47
CA ASN A 177 -27.45 -3.79 2.27
C ASN A 177 -26.09 -3.15 2.57
N SER A 178 -25.15 -3.97 3.02
CA SER A 178 -23.75 -3.64 3.18
C SER A 178 -22.92 -4.72 2.51
N TYR A 179 -21.89 -4.31 1.80
CA TYR A 179 -21.03 -5.17 1.00
C TYR A 179 -19.59 -5.06 1.49
N LEU A 180 -18.96 -6.20 1.74
CA LEU A 180 -17.51 -6.24 1.99
C LEU A 180 -16.79 -6.27 0.65
N LEU A 181 -16.12 -5.17 0.32
CA LEU A 181 -15.54 -4.97 -1.01
C LEU A 181 -14.02 -4.88 -0.99
N SER A 182 -13.44 -5.30 -2.09
CA SER A 182 -12.07 -4.94 -2.47
C SER A 182 -12.05 -4.35 -3.87
N GLU A 183 -11.05 -3.52 -4.16
CA GLU A 183 -10.93 -2.79 -5.41
C GLU A 183 -9.54 -2.88 -6.03
N ILE A 184 -9.49 -2.86 -7.36
CA ILE A 184 -8.29 -2.58 -8.15
C ILE A 184 -8.63 -1.42 -9.06
N VAL A 185 -7.93 -0.30 -8.90
CA VAL A 185 -8.04 0.86 -9.80
C VAL A 185 -6.81 0.90 -10.68
N PHE A 186 -7.00 0.97 -11.99
CA PHE A 186 -5.90 1.06 -12.96
C PHE A 186 -6.22 2.12 -14.03
N ASP A 187 -5.18 2.66 -14.63
CA ASP A 187 -5.29 3.60 -15.74
C ASP A 187 -5.10 2.89 -17.09
N ALA A 188 -5.60 3.48 -18.16
CA ALA A 188 -5.31 3.09 -19.54
C ALA A 188 -5.56 4.27 -20.48
N LYS A 189 -4.79 4.34 -21.57
CA LYS A 189 -4.85 5.44 -22.54
C LYS A 189 -5.92 5.24 -23.62
N ASN A 190 -6.21 3.98 -23.94
CA ASN A 190 -7.15 3.60 -25.01
C ASN A 190 -7.79 2.23 -24.73
N LYS A 191 -8.78 1.86 -25.55
CA LYS A 191 -9.52 0.59 -25.38
C LYS A 191 -8.63 -0.66 -25.45
N GLY A 192 -7.61 -0.67 -26.31
CA GLY A 192 -6.67 -1.79 -26.42
C GLY A 192 -5.89 -2.00 -25.13
N GLU A 193 -5.34 -0.92 -24.59
CA GLU A 193 -4.61 -0.95 -23.32
C GLU A 193 -5.50 -1.35 -22.13
N ILE A 194 -6.78 -0.95 -22.11
CA ILE A 194 -7.74 -1.39 -21.08
C ILE A 194 -7.81 -2.91 -21.07
N ASN A 195 -8.02 -3.51 -22.25
CA ASN A 195 -8.17 -4.95 -22.35
C ASN A 195 -6.85 -5.67 -21.98
N GLU A 196 -5.71 -5.21 -22.48
CA GLU A 196 -4.41 -5.78 -22.17
C GLU A 196 -4.13 -5.75 -20.66
N ARG A 197 -4.30 -4.59 -20.00
CA ARG A 197 -4.10 -4.46 -18.56
C ARG A 197 -5.07 -5.30 -17.76
N TYR A 198 -6.34 -5.33 -18.19
CA TYR A 198 -7.34 -6.16 -17.51
C TYR A 198 -7.03 -7.65 -17.61
N GLN A 199 -6.55 -8.15 -18.77
CA GLN A 199 -6.14 -9.54 -18.90
C GLN A 199 -4.98 -9.89 -17.96
N LYS A 200 -3.99 -9.00 -17.81
CA LYS A 200 -2.90 -9.18 -16.83
C LYS A 200 -3.44 -9.21 -15.39
N ILE A 201 -4.31 -8.26 -15.04
CA ILE A 201 -4.96 -8.21 -13.72
C ILE A 201 -5.74 -9.50 -13.47
N LYS A 202 -6.53 -9.94 -14.45
CA LYS A 202 -7.33 -11.17 -14.36
C LYS A 202 -6.45 -12.41 -14.16
N LEU A 203 -5.37 -12.52 -14.92
CA LEU A 203 -4.43 -13.64 -14.78
C LEU A 203 -3.81 -13.66 -13.36
N ASP A 204 -3.44 -12.52 -12.83
CA ASP A 204 -2.88 -12.42 -11.48
C ASP A 204 -3.93 -12.69 -10.41
N ILE A 205 -5.19 -12.27 -10.59
CA ILE A 205 -6.29 -12.63 -9.69
C ILE A 205 -6.49 -14.15 -9.67
N ASP A 206 -6.55 -14.77 -10.83
CA ASP A 206 -6.84 -16.20 -10.98
C ASP A 206 -5.69 -17.06 -10.41
N ASN A 207 -4.43 -16.63 -10.60
CA ASN A 207 -3.25 -17.37 -10.14
C ASN A 207 -2.87 -17.11 -8.69
N GLN A 208 -3.08 -15.90 -8.19
CA GLN A 208 -2.48 -15.42 -6.94
C GLN A 208 -3.47 -14.74 -5.98
N GLY A 209 -4.72 -14.57 -6.44
CA GLY A 209 -5.79 -13.95 -5.68
C GLY A 209 -5.85 -12.42 -5.80
N PHE A 210 -7.04 -11.89 -5.53
CA PHE A 210 -7.37 -10.48 -5.71
C PHE A 210 -6.47 -9.54 -4.90
N LYS A 211 -6.11 -9.93 -3.66
CA LYS A 211 -5.24 -9.13 -2.78
C LYS A 211 -3.88 -8.86 -3.44
N LYS A 212 -3.26 -9.87 -4.03
CA LYS A 212 -1.96 -9.74 -4.72
C LYS A 212 -2.08 -8.89 -5.97
N ALA A 213 -3.08 -9.16 -6.80
CA ALA A 213 -3.32 -8.36 -8.00
C ALA A 213 -3.55 -6.88 -7.66
N ALA A 214 -4.27 -6.58 -6.56
CA ALA A 214 -4.47 -5.20 -6.10
C ALA A 214 -3.16 -4.52 -5.69
N LEU A 215 -2.28 -5.22 -4.98
CA LEU A 215 -0.97 -4.71 -4.58
C LEU A 215 -0.10 -4.34 -5.80
N ILE A 216 -0.13 -5.18 -6.84
CA ILE A 216 0.69 -5.01 -8.05
C ILE A 216 0.12 -3.94 -8.97
N HIS A 217 -1.17 -4.00 -9.26
CA HIS A 217 -1.79 -3.25 -10.37
C HIS A 217 -2.54 -2.00 -9.93
N SER A 218 -3.02 -1.93 -8.67
CA SER A 218 -3.87 -0.83 -8.26
C SER A 218 -3.09 0.46 -8.01
N VAL A 219 -3.62 1.57 -8.53
CA VAL A 219 -3.13 2.92 -8.24
C VAL A 219 -3.89 3.57 -7.09
N ALA A 220 -4.94 2.93 -6.57
CA ALA A 220 -5.72 3.43 -5.43
C ALA A 220 -4.91 3.41 -4.13
N ASN A 221 -5.32 4.24 -3.16
CA ASN A 221 -4.73 4.24 -1.83
C ASN A 221 -4.95 2.90 -1.09
N SER A 222 -6.05 2.21 -1.39
CA SER A 222 -6.35 0.86 -0.88
C SER A 222 -5.37 -0.22 -1.36
N ALA A 223 -4.57 0.06 -2.40
CA ALA A 223 -3.61 -0.89 -2.96
C ALA A 223 -2.68 -1.47 -1.90
N SER A 224 -2.12 -0.62 -1.00
CA SER A 224 -1.23 -1.05 0.09
C SER A 224 -1.88 -2.03 1.08
N ASN A 225 -3.22 -2.07 1.12
CA ASN A 225 -4.02 -3.01 1.92
C ASN A 225 -4.68 -4.10 1.04
N GLY A 226 -4.04 -4.44 -0.08
CA GLY A 226 -4.55 -5.45 -1.02
C GLY A 226 -5.91 -5.12 -1.62
N GLY A 227 -6.18 -3.83 -1.82
CA GLY A 227 -7.43 -3.32 -2.36
C GLY A 227 -8.62 -3.37 -1.38
N ASN A 228 -8.44 -3.78 -0.13
CA ASN A 228 -9.54 -3.89 0.81
C ASN A 228 -10.08 -2.51 1.20
N ILE A 229 -11.36 -2.24 0.90
CA ILE A 229 -12.07 -1.01 1.25
C ILE A 229 -13.11 -1.21 2.38
N GLY A 230 -13.22 -2.45 2.88
CA GLY A 230 -14.07 -2.78 4.03
C GLY A 230 -15.56 -2.88 3.69
N TRP A 231 -16.39 -2.78 4.73
CA TRP A 231 -17.84 -2.82 4.61
C TRP A 231 -18.38 -1.46 4.13
N ILE A 232 -19.00 -1.48 2.95
CA ILE A 232 -19.59 -0.30 2.30
C ILE A 232 -21.09 -0.48 2.24
N LYS A 233 -21.84 0.50 2.77
CA LYS A 233 -23.30 0.52 2.67
C LYS A 233 -23.73 0.81 1.23
N GLU A 234 -24.84 0.24 0.78
CA GLU A 234 -25.33 0.41 -0.60
C GLU A 234 -25.57 1.88 -0.98
N ASN A 235 -26.05 2.70 -0.02
CA ASN A 235 -26.26 4.13 -0.23
C ASN A 235 -24.97 4.94 -0.37
N SER A 236 -23.82 4.36 -0.03
CA SER A 236 -22.50 4.94 -0.22
C SER A 236 -21.92 4.67 -1.61
N LEU A 237 -22.39 3.65 -2.33
CA LEU A 237 -21.97 3.34 -3.68
C LEU A 237 -22.65 4.28 -4.71
N ASN A 238 -21.96 4.58 -5.80
CA ASN A 238 -22.64 5.21 -6.92
C ASN A 238 -23.50 4.18 -7.66
N LYS A 239 -24.52 4.64 -8.37
CA LYS A 239 -25.50 3.78 -9.06
C LYS A 239 -24.83 2.72 -9.95
N LYS A 240 -23.82 3.11 -10.73
CA LYS A 240 -23.14 2.22 -11.67
C LYS A 240 -22.37 1.08 -10.93
N ILE A 241 -21.69 1.41 -9.83
CA ILE A 241 -20.99 0.41 -9.01
C ILE A 241 -22.01 -0.49 -8.32
N LEU A 242 -23.08 0.08 -7.76
CA LEU A 242 -24.13 -0.68 -7.07
C LEU A 242 -24.81 -1.69 -8.02
N GLU A 243 -25.14 -1.28 -9.25
CA GLU A 243 -25.72 -2.18 -10.26
C GLU A 243 -24.80 -3.37 -10.58
N VAL A 244 -23.48 -3.14 -10.62
CA VAL A 244 -22.50 -4.21 -10.83
C VAL A 244 -22.39 -5.11 -9.61
N VAL A 245 -22.22 -4.53 -8.40
CA VAL A 245 -22.07 -5.28 -7.14
C VAL A 245 -23.29 -6.16 -6.86
N ASN A 246 -24.50 -5.68 -7.16
CA ASN A 246 -25.73 -6.45 -6.99
C ASN A 246 -25.82 -7.69 -7.87
N LYS A 247 -25.11 -7.71 -9.01
CA LYS A 247 -25.03 -8.85 -9.93
C LYS A 247 -23.89 -9.82 -9.59
N LEU A 248 -22.98 -9.43 -8.70
CA LEU A 248 -21.87 -10.29 -8.32
C LEU A 248 -22.29 -11.32 -7.28
N GLU A 249 -21.80 -12.53 -7.45
CA GLU A 249 -21.78 -13.54 -6.41
C GLU A 249 -20.64 -13.26 -5.43
N VAL A 250 -20.77 -13.77 -4.21
CA VAL A 250 -19.70 -13.68 -3.19
C VAL A 250 -18.43 -14.37 -3.71
N ASN A 251 -17.29 -13.75 -3.49
CA ASN A 251 -15.95 -14.12 -3.98
C ASN A 251 -15.76 -14.00 -5.51
N LYS A 252 -16.65 -13.32 -6.22
CA LYS A 252 -16.48 -12.95 -7.63
C LYS A 252 -16.09 -11.47 -7.78
N TYR A 253 -15.46 -11.16 -8.92
CA TYR A 253 -15.05 -9.82 -9.27
C TYR A 253 -15.64 -9.37 -10.61
N SER A 254 -15.71 -8.06 -10.80
CA SER A 254 -16.33 -7.44 -11.96
C SER A 254 -15.40 -7.37 -13.18
N ASN A 255 -15.98 -7.13 -14.34
CA ASN A 255 -15.27 -6.49 -15.45
C ASN A 255 -14.90 -5.05 -15.10
N PRO A 256 -13.99 -4.40 -15.86
CA PRO A 256 -13.60 -3.02 -15.64
C PRO A 256 -14.80 -2.05 -15.73
N ILE A 257 -14.98 -1.25 -14.68
CA ILE A 257 -15.97 -0.19 -14.59
C ILE A 257 -15.25 1.13 -14.85
N SER A 258 -15.67 1.88 -15.86
CA SER A 258 -15.09 3.20 -16.13
C SER A 258 -15.49 4.20 -15.04
N LEU A 259 -14.50 4.86 -14.46
CA LEU A 259 -14.65 5.94 -13.47
C LEU A 259 -13.86 7.18 -13.92
N PRO A 260 -14.17 8.37 -13.38
CA PRO A 260 -13.25 9.49 -13.49
C PRO A 260 -11.87 9.10 -12.94
N GLY A 261 -10.82 9.20 -13.76
CA GLY A 261 -9.44 8.89 -13.36
C GLY A 261 -8.98 7.45 -13.61
N GLY A 262 -9.80 6.57 -14.22
CA GLY A 262 -9.36 5.22 -14.56
C GLY A 262 -10.47 4.18 -14.64
N PHE A 263 -10.09 2.94 -14.40
CA PHE A 263 -10.96 1.77 -14.44
C PHE A 263 -10.92 1.05 -13.10
N LEU A 264 -12.07 0.60 -12.65
CA LEU A 264 -12.26 -0.12 -11.39
C LEU A 264 -12.63 -1.57 -11.67
N VAL A 265 -11.92 -2.51 -11.05
CA VAL A 265 -12.38 -3.87 -10.85
C VAL A 265 -12.76 -4.02 -9.38
N VAL A 266 -13.98 -4.40 -9.09
CA VAL A 266 -14.48 -4.59 -7.72
C VAL A 266 -14.73 -6.07 -7.44
N MET A 267 -14.32 -6.55 -6.26
CA MET A 267 -14.61 -7.90 -5.77
C MET A 267 -15.58 -7.84 -4.60
N LEU A 268 -16.64 -8.62 -4.67
CA LEU A 268 -17.56 -8.83 -3.56
C LEU A 268 -17.07 -9.98 -2.68
N LYS A 269 -16.61 -9.67 -1.46
CA LYS A 269 -16.15 -10.69 -0.51
C LYS A 269 -17.26 -11.25 0.36
N ASP A 270 -18.22 -10.39 0.71
CA ASP A 270 -19.37 -10.76 1.55
C ASP A 270 -20.47 -9.71 1.43
N LYS A 271 -21.70 -10.06 1.79
CA LYS A 271 -22.85 -9.16 1.84
C LYS A 271 -23.74 -9.46 3.02
N LYS A 272 -24.29 -8.41 3.63
CA LYS A 272 -25.26 -8.53 4.71
C LYS A 272 -26.28 -7.42 4.67
N SER A 273 -27.47 -7.68 5.19
CA SER A 273 -28.43 -6.61 5.49
C SER A 273 -28.13 -6.03 6.87
N VAL A 274 -28.08 -4.72 6.96
CA VAL A 274 -27.84 -3.99 8.20
C VAL A 274 -28.99 -3.03 8.47
N THR A 275 -29.36 -2.92 9.76
CA THR A 275 -30.30 -1.89 10.20
C THR A 275 -29.50 -0.76 10.81
N SER A 276 -29.68 0.45 10.31
CA SER A 276 -29.07 1.62 10.92
C SER A 276 -29.84 2.02 12.17
N ASN A 277 -29.14 2.00 13.31
CA ASN A 277 -29.64 2.52 14.58
C ASN A 277 -29.11 3.93 14.87
N LEU A 278 -28.40 4.54 13.90
CA LEU A 278 -27.85 5.88 14.02
C LEU A 278 -28.97 6.93 13.85
N ASP A 279 -28.76 8.05 14.52
CA ASP A 279 -29.51 9.26 14.21
C ASP A 279 -29.37 9.64 12.72
N PRO A 280 -30.46 9.98 12.02
CA PRO A 280 -30.42 10.27 10.59
C PRO A 280 -29.41 11.37 10.21
N GLU A 281 -29.21 12.38 11.06
CA GLU A 281 -28.25 13.45 10.79
C GLU A 281 -26.79 12.94 10.92
N LYS A 282 -26.52 12.08 11.91
CA LYS A 282 -25.20 11.43 12.04
C LYS A 282 -24.91 10.50 10.87
N GLU A 283 -25.93 9.76 10.41
CA GLU A 283 -25.81 8.91 9.22
C GLU A 283 -25.53 9.74 7.97
N LEU A 284 -26.27 10.83 7.77
CA LEU A 284 -26.08 11.77 6.67
C LEU A 284 -24.66 12.35 6.67
N ASN A 285 -24.18 12.83 7.81
CA ASN A 285 -22.84 13.40 7.93
C ASN A 285 -21.75 12.36 7.61
N SER A 286 -21.93 11.11 8.07
CA SER A 286 -21.03 10.01 7.74
C SER A 286 -21.01 9.71 6.24
N LEU A 287 -22.19 9.74 5.58
CA LEU A 287 -22.34 9.53 4.16
C LEU A 287 -21.71 10.67 3.34
N VAL A 288 -21.92 11.93 3.75
CA VAL A 288 -21.26 13.10 3.16
C VAL A 288 -19.74 12.97 3.24
N GLN A 289 -19.21 12.63 4.42
CA GLN A 289 -17.77 12.43 4.60
C GLN A 289 -17.23 11.31 3.72
N PHE A 290 -17.93 10.19 3.65
CA PHE A 290 -17.54 9.07 2.78
C PHE A 290 -17.49 9.48 1.30
N LYS A 291 -18.54 10.14 0.79
CA LYS A 291 -18.61 10.62 -0.61
C LYS A 291 -17.53 11.67 -0.91
N THR A 292 -17.26 12.57 0.03
CA THR A 292 -16.16 13.54 -0.06
C THR A 292 -14.81 12.83 -0.22
N ASN A 293 -14.50 11.89 0.66
CA ASN A 293 -13.26 11.14 0.60
C ASN A 293 -13.13 10.31 -0.68
N GLN A 294 -14.24 9.72 -1.17
CA GLN A 294 -14.26 9.00 -2.43
C GLN A 294 -13.89 9.90 -3.61
N GLN A 295 -14.45 11.13 -3.70
CA GLN A 295 -14.10 12.08 -4.75
C GLN A 295 -12.64 12.57 -4.62
N LEU A 296 -12.16 12.83 -3.40
CA LEU A 296 -10.76 13.19 -3.19
C LEU A 296 -9.80 12.08 -3.61
N ASN A 297 -10.11 10.83 -3.34
CA ASN A 297 -9.30 9.69 -3.79
C ASN A 297 -9.27 9.58 -5.32
N GLN A 298 -10.38 9.85 -5.99
CA GLN A 298 -10.43 9.91 -7.46
C GLN A 298 -9.56 11.04 -8.00
N PHE A 299 -9.65 12.24 -7.44
CA PHE A 299 -8.78 13.36 -7.81
C PHE A 299 -7.31 13.07 -7.53
N SER A 300 -6.99 12.40 -6.42
CA SER A 300 -5.63 11.96 -6.11
C SER A 300 -5.08 11.05 -7.19
N SER A 301 -5.84 10.05 -7.60
CA SER A 301 -5.44 9.12 -8.66
C SER A 301 -5.27 9.81 -10.01
N MET A 302 -6.20 10.69 -10.37
CA MET A 302 -6.10 11.50 -11.60
C MET A 302 -4.86 12.39 -11.60
N TYR A 303 -4.61 13.09 -10.51
CA TYR A 303 -3.47 13.99 -10.39
C TYR A 303 -2.14 13.22 -10.38
N PHE A 304 -2.08 12.12 -9.63
CA PHE A 304 -0.91 11.23 -9.63
C PHE A 304 -0.57 10.73 -11.04
N ASN A 305 -1.57 10.25 -11.78
CA ASN A 305 -1.37 9.77 -13.14
C ASN A 305 -0.91 10.88 -14.11
N LYS A 306 -1.38 12.12 -13.89
CA LYS A 306 -0.89 13.29 -14.64
C LYS A 306 0.59 13.54 -14.34
N VAL A 307 0.96 13.64 -13.05
CA VAL A 307 2.33 13.89 -12.60
C VAL A 307 3.29 12.79 -13.07
N LYS A 308 2.89 11.52 -12.94
CA LYS A 308 3.70 10.37 -13.38
C LYS A 308 4.12 10.44 -14.85
N LYS A 309 3.29 11.03 -15.72
CA LYS A 309 3.60 11.16 -17.16
C LYS A 309 4.70 12.19 -17.44
N GLU A 310 4.93 13.12 -16.53
CA GLU A 310 5.94 14.18 -16.63
C GLU A 310 7.29 13.76 -16.02
N ILE A 311 7.34 12.62 -15.32
CA ILE A 311 8.52 12.13 -14.59
C ILE A 311 9.18 10.98 -15.36
N GLN A 312 10.50 11.07 -15.51
CA GLN A 312 11.30 10.02 -16.14
C GLN A 312 11.63 8.91 -15.12
N ILE A 313 11.31 7.67 -15.46
CA ILE A 313 11.58 6.48 -14.62
C ILE A 313 12.47 5.55 -15.45
N ASN A 314 13.67 5.27 -14.95
CA ASN A 314 14.64 4.37 -15.57
C ASN A 314 14.96 3.24 -14.60
N GLU A 315 14.68 2.00 -15.00
CA GLU A 315 15.16 0.79 -14.31
C GLU A 315 16.57 0.47 -14.82
N LEU A 316 17.51 0.15 -13.90
CA LEU A 316 18.94 -0.02 -14.18
C LEU A 316 19.37 -1.49 -14.01
#